data_be9de683a68ae4f1d6c37d38f65a7e56
#
_entry.id   be9de683a68ae4f1d6c37d38f65a7e56
#
_cell.length_a   1.000
_cell.length_b   1.000
_cell.length_c   1.000
_cell.angle_alpha   90.00
_cell.angle_beta   90.00
_cell.angle_gamma   90.00
#
_symmetry.space_group_name_H-M   'P 1'
#
loop_
_entity.id
_entity.type
_entity.pdbx_description
1 polymer ?
#
loop_
_entity_poly.entity_id
_entity_poly.type
_entity_poly.pdbx_seq_one_letter_code
_entity_poly.pdbx_strand_id
1 'polypeptide(L)'
;MEPGEVREMRYEVRSKTRGIENRVSNPSLVQNGTFFNNGIAPSFGFSAGRLLRDPQRRKALGVPEIESFPALTRECGDVCRLHYVAEDSDWVNVETVISTSQDQIAVAPGSLVESWTENGRNYYRYRVDHPSLNFYSFISAKYEVKRDRVGDVDTEVYYHKDHPWNVDKMSKAIGNTLEYCNEHFGPYRHKQARIIEFPRVAEFAQAFPGTMPYSEAIGFIANLEKPDDIDGVTYVVAHEMGHQWWAHQVVGARMQGATLLSETLAQYTALMIMRKTYGDDMIHKFLRYEMDRYLRARSFERRKERPLLMVEPEQSYIHYQKGGIALYYLAEMIGEARVNAALKSVVDSYAYQGPPYPTAYALVDRLREQTPPELHYLIRDLFEEITLFGNRTKTAAATKTEDGKYLVKISVECRKYKSDETGNETEAAMDDFVEIGAFAKAEPGKRCGKLLYRKRVQLSHGTHELEFVVDEKPHEAGIDPRNLLIDRVPDDNLKRIVLK
;
A
#
# COMPACT_ATOMS: atom_id res chain seq x y z
N MET A 1 -13.46 4.82 -33.86
CA MET A 1 -12.21 4.81 -34.66
C MET A 1 -12.00 3.39 -35.16
N GLU A 2 -11.64 3.22 -36.38
CA GLU A 2 -11.26 1.90 -36.91
C GLU A 2 -9.84 1.55 -36.45
N PRO A 3 -9.50 0.26 -36.29
CA PRO A 3 -8.14 -0.15 -35.95
C PRO A 3 -7.11 0.45 -36.95
N GLY A 4 -6.09 1.13 -36.38
CA GLY A 4 -5.05 1.82 -37.14
C GLY A 4 -5.41 3.24 -37.62
N GLU A 5 -6.62 3.72 -37.35
CA GLU A 5 -7.00 5.10 -37.65
C GLU A 5 -6.27 6.09 -36.71
N VAL A 6 -5.64 7.12 -37.30
CA VAL A 6 -4.98 8.19 -36.56
C VAL A 6 -5.86 9.45 -36.64
N ARG A 7 -6.17 10.02 -35.50
CA ARG A 7 -6.87 11.31 -35.38
C ARG A 7 -6.10 12.29 -34.50
N GLU A 8 -6.10 13.54 -34.90
CA GLU A 8 -5.59 14.63 -34.07
C GLU A 8 -6.76 15.31 -33.37
N MET A 9 -6.63 15.50 -32.05
CA MET A 9 -7.55 16.29 -31.26
C MET A 9 -6.78 17.43 -30.58
N ARG A 10 -7.29 18.66 -30.72
CA ARG A 10 -6.76 19.84 -30.04
C ARG A 10 -7.83 20.40 -29.14
N TYR A 11 -7.47 20.76 -27.91
CA TYR A 11 -8.36 21.41 -26.97
C TYR A 11 -7.63 22.41 -26.09
N GLU A 12 -8.35 23.39 -25.57
CA GLU A 12 -7.88 24.33 -24.57
C GLU A 12 -8.78 24.20 -23.34
N VAL A 13 -8.15 24.06 -22.16
CA VAL A 13 -8.84 24.09 -20.87
C VAL A 13 -8.37 25.31 -20.11
N ARG A 14 -9.31 26.12 -19.62
CA ARG A 14 -9.02 27.29 -18.79
C ARG A 14 -9.64 27.14 -17.42
N SER A 15 -8.83 27.07 -16.38
CA SER A 15 -9.24 27.08 -14.98
C SER A 15 -8.79 28.38 -14.30
N LYS A 16 -9.68 28.97 -13.50
CA LYS A 16 -9.37 30.18 -12.73
C LYS A 16 -9.85 30.00 -11.30
N THR A 17 -9.04 30.43 -10.33
CA THR A 17 -9.49 30.60 -8.96
C THR A 17 -9.93 32.03 -8.74
N ARG A 18 -11.00 32.23 -7.96
CA ARG A 18 -11.52 33.55 -7.58
C ARG A 18 -11.12 33.97 -6.17
N GLY A 19 -10.09 33.31 -5.61
CA GLY A 19 -9.70 33.48 -4.22
C GLY A 19 -10.43 32.52 -3.26
N ILE A 20 -10.36 32.78 -1.97
CA ILE A 20 -11.02 31.98 -0.94
C ILE A 20 -12.49 32.36 -0.89
N GLU A 21 -13.37 31.48 -1.32
CA GLU A 21 -14.82 31.58 -1.16
C GLU A 21 -15.31 30.54 -0.15
N ASN A 22 -16.31 30.88 0.67
CA ASN A 22 -16.80 30.01 1.76
C ASN A 22 -17.40 28.66 1.30
N ARG A 23 -17.58 28.42 0.01
CA ARG A 23 -18.23 27.20 -0.50
C ARG A 23 -17.55 26.51 -1.65
N VAL A 24 -16.65 27.13 -2.37
CA VAL A 24 -15.93 26.53 -3.51
C VAL A 24 -14.59 27.24 -3.66
N SER A 25 -13.54 26.73 -3.02
CA SER A 25 -12.19 26.99 -3.49
C SER A 25 -11.80 25.87 -4.44
N ASN A 26 -11.16 26.20 -5.56
CA ASN A 26 -10.39 25.20 -6.29
C ASN A 26 -8.98 25.16 -5.68
N PRO A 27 -8.71 24.23 -4.75
CA PRO A 27 -7.43 24.20 -4.04
C PRO A 27 -6.27 23.78 -4.94
N SER A 28 -6.55 23.36 -6.17
CA SER A 28 -5.54 22.93 -7.14
C SER A 28 -4.72 24.11 -7.68
N LEU A 29 -5.25 25.32 -7.69
CA LEU A 29 -4.55 26.52 -8.17
C LEU A 29 -4.33 27.50 -7.02
N VAL A 30 -3.13 27.57 -6.50
CA VAL A 30 -2.72 28.46 -5.41
C VAL A 30 -1.46 29.23 -5.77
N GLN A 31 -1.18 30.31 -5.05
CA GLN A 31 -0.05 31.18 -5.33
C GLN A 31 1.31 30.47 -5.25
N ASN A 32 1.43 29.49 -4.33
CA ASN A 32 2.64 28.71 -4.12
C ASN A 32 2.27 27.27 -3.77
N GLY A 33 2.35 26.34 -4.72
CA GLY A 33 1.97 24.93 -4.53
C GLY A 33 0.80 24.48 -5.38
N THR A 34 0.67 25.00 -6.61
CA THR A 34 -0.31 24.52 -7.58
C THR A 34 -0.08 23.04 -7.88
N PHE A 35 -1.12 22.24 -7.74
CA PHE A 35 -1.15 20.83 -8.10
C PHE A 35 -2.44 20.44 -8.78
N PHE A 36 -2.37 19.82 -9.94
CA PHE A 36 -3.50 19.15 -10.59
C PHE A 36 -3.03 17.97 -11.42
N ASN A 37 -3.93 17.03 -11.67
CA ASN A 37 -3.69 15.87 -12.52
C ASN A 37 -4.48 15.97 -13.84
N ASN A 38 -4.34 14.97 -14.69
CA ASN A 38 -5.01 14.91 -15.99
C ASN A 38 -6.55 14.92 -15.90
N GLY A 39 -7.15 14.82 -14.73
CA GLY A 39 -8.59 14.99 -14.53
C GLY A 39 -9.14 16.35 -14.94
N ILE A 40 -8.28 17.36 -15.17
CA ILE A 40 -8.68 18.64 -15.77
C ILE A 40 -8.83 18.56 -17.30
N ALA A 41 -8.21 17.58 -17.93
CA ALA A 41 -8.27 17.34 -19.37
C ALA A 41 -9.58 16.63 -19.75
N PRO A 42 -10.05 16.78 -20.99
CA PRO A 42 -11.11 15.94 -21.52
C PRO A 42 -10.70 14.48 -21.54
N SER A 43 -11.63 13.59 -21.20
CA SER A 43 -11.48 12.14 -21.34
C SER A 43 -12.43 11.61 -22.39
N PHE A 44 -12.08 10.49 -23.03
CA PHE A 44 -12.97 9.82 -23.97
C PHE A 44 -13.95 8.91 -23.22
N GLY A 45 -15.19 8.88 -23.68
CA GLY A 45 -16.22 8.00 -23.13
C GLY A 45 -16.91 8.55 -21.89
N PHE A 46 -17.55 7.66 -21.16
CA PHE A 46 -18.37 7.97 -20.00
C PHE A 46 -17.51 8.00 -18.72
N SER A 47 -17.59 9.12 -17.99
CA SER A 47 -16.88 9.24 -16.71
C SER A 47 -17.73 8.73 -15.54
N ALA A 48 -17.44 7.52 -15.06
CA ALA A 48 -18.09 6.94 -13.90
C ALA A 48 -17.85 7.74 -12.60
N GLY A 49 -16.79 8.54 -12.53
CA GLY A 49 -16.48 9.41 -11.39
C GLY A 49 -17.53 10.51 -11.13
N ARG A 50 -18.37 10.81 -12.10
CA ARG A 50 -19.46 11.80 -11.99
C ARG A 50 -20.82 11.21 -11.60
N LEU A 51 -20.89 9.88 -11.43
CA LEU A 51 -22.12 9.24 -10.96
C LEU A 51 -22.41 9.57 -9.50
N LEU A 52 -23.69 9.73 -9.19
CA LEU A 52 -24.14 9.77 -7.80
C LEU A 52 -23.88 8.39 -7.15
N ARG A 53 -22.92 8.31 -6.25
CA ARG A 53 -22.49 7.03 -5.63
C ARG A 53 -23.20 6.71 -4.32
N ASP A 54 -23.83 7.70 -3.67
CA ASP A 54 -24.51 7.50 -2.39
C ASP A 54 -25.73 6.56 -2.56
N PRO A 55 -25.74 5.35 -1.95
CA PRO A 55 -26.81 4.38 -2.14
C PRO A 55 -28.18 4.89 -1.62
N GLN A 56 -28.18 5.66 -0.53
CA GLN A 56 -29.43 6.17 0.05
C GLN A 56 -30.05 7.25 -0.85
N ARG A 57 -29.24 8.15 -1.39
CA ARG A 57 -29.71 9.15 -2.35
C ARG A 57 -30.18 8.52 -3.65
N ARG A 58 -29.48 7.49 -4.15
CA ARG A 58 -29.92 6.73 -5.33
C ARG A 58 -31.26 6.08 -5.09
N LYS A 59 -31.42 5.39 -3.98
CA LYS A 59 -32.72 4.79 -3.55
C LYS A 59 -33.82 5.84 -3.45
N ALA A 60 -33.55 6.98 -2.80
CA ALA A 60 -34.50 8.08 -2.67
C ALA A 60 -34.91 8.69 -4.01
N LEU A 61 -34.04 8.65 -5.02
CA LEU A 61 -34.30 9.13 -6.38
C LEU A 61 -34.85 8.05 -7.33
N GLY A 62 -35.05 6.83 -6.86
CA GLY A 62 -35.52 5.72 -7.68
C GLY A 62 -34.50 5.29 -8.76
N VAL A 63 -33.19 5.59 -8.58
CA VAL A 63 -32.12 5.22 -9.51
C VAL A 63 -31.51 3.90 -9.06
N PRO A 64 -31.21 2.95 -9.97
CA PRO A 64 -30.57 1.70 -9.64
C PRO A 64 -29.26 1.88 -8.88
N GLU A 65 -28.85 0.93 -8.06
CA GLU A 65 -27.52 0.92 -7.46
C GLU A 65 -26.44 0.97 -8.55
N ILE A 66 -25.28 1.55 -8.23
CA ILE A 66 -24.13 1.48 -9.13
C ILE A 66 -23.62 0.04 -9.11
N GLU A 67 -23.52 -0.55 -10.27
CA GLU A 67 -22.81 -1.80 -10.40
C GLU A 67 -21.36 -1.62 -9.99
N SER A 68 -20.87 -2.52 -9.17
CA SER A 68 -19.47 -2.71 -8.86
C SER A 68 -18.68 -3.06 -10.13
N PHE A 69 -17.38 -3.19 -10.02
CA PHE A 69 -16.59 -3.76 -11.10
C PHE A 69 -17.17 -5.13 -11.51
N PRO A 70 -17.04 -5.50 -12.79
CA PRO A 70 -17.43 -6.84 -13.25
C PRO A 70 -16.87 -7.92 -12.33
N ALA A 71 -17.65 -8.96 -12.09
CA ALA A 71 -17.24 -10.07 -11.25
C ALA A 71 -15.95 -10.71 -11.77
N LEU A 72 -15.07 -11.10 -10.86
CA LEU A 72 -13.84 -11.77 -11.18
C LEU A 72 -14.12 -13.12 -11.86
N THR A 73 -13.60 -13.31 -13.05
CA THR A 73 -13.70 -14.57 -13.83
C THR A 73 -12.33 -14.98 -14.35
N ARG A 74 -12.16 -16.26 -14.63
CA ARG A 74 -10.93 -16.77 -15.28
C ARG A 74 -10.95 -16.52 -16.80
N GLU A 75 -12.11 -16.55 -17.40
CA GLU A 75 -12.32 -16.23 -18.80
C GLU A 75 -12.73 -14.75 -18.93
N CYS A 76 -11.82 -13.98 -19.41
CA CYS A 76 -11.84 -12.53 -19.30
C CYS A 76 -12.66 -11.81 -20.39
N GLY A 77 -12.70 -12.34 -21.59
CA GLY A 77 -13.42 -11.71 -22.71
C GLY A 77 -13.04 -10.24 -22.94
N ASP A 78 -14.02 -9.44 -23.33
CA ASP A 78 -13.82 -8.01 -23.62
C ASP A 78 -13.54 -7.17 -22.34
N VAL A 79 -13.90 -7.65 -21.17
CA VAL A 79 -13.69 -6.93 -19.90
C VAL A 79 -12.21 -6.67 -19.66
N CYS A 80 -11.32 -7.61 -20.01
CA CYS A 80 -9.89 -7.46 -19.85
C CYS A 80 -9.19 -6.63 -20.94
N ARG A 81 -9.96 -6.05 -21.84
CA ARG A 81 -9.43 -5.06 -22.78
C ARG A 81 -9.26 -3.67 -22.15
N LEU A 82 -9.87 -3.46 -20.99
CA LEU A 82 -9.76 -2.21 -20.23
C LEU A 82 -9.02 -2.46 -18.92
N HIS A 83 -8.13 -1.56 -18.56
CA HIS A 83 -7.52 -1.55 -17.25
C HIS A 83 -8.25 -0.57 -16.31
N TYR A 84 -8.07 -0.73 -15.01
CA TYR A 84 -8.87 -0.02 -14.01
C TYR A 84 -8.45 1.44 -13.75
N VAL A 85 -7.27 1.86 -14.20
CA VAL A 85 -6.73 3.20 -13.92
C VAL A 85 -7.24 4.25 -14.92
N ALA A 86 -7.20 3.94 -16.23
CA ALA A 86 -7.69 4.82 -17.28
C ALA A 86 -8.47 4.01 -18.31
N GLU A 87 -9.77 4.29 -18.43
CA GLU A 87 -10.68 3.52 -19.27
C GLU A 87 -10.64 3.96 -20.75
N ASP A 88 -9.97 5.06 -21.06
CA ASP A 88 -10.00 5.73 -22.36
C ASP A 88 -8.71 5.53 -23.17
N SER A 89 -7.74 4.80 -22.66
CA SER A 89 -6.47 4.56 -23.35
C SER A 89 -5.74 3.33 -22.82
N ASP A 90 -4.89 2.78 -23.67
CA ASP A 90 -3.82 1.85 -23.27
C ASP A 90 -2.56 2.64 -22.87
N TRP A 91 -1.37 2.10 -23.15
CA TRP A 91 -0.10 2.78 -22.91
C TRP A 91 0.11 3.95 -23.88
N VAL A 92 0.46 5.13 -23.35
CA VAL A 92 0.64 6.37 -24.10
C VAL A 92 2.06 6.92 -23.98
N ASN A 93 2.51 7.63 -25.02
CA ASN A 93 3.71 8.43 -24.97
C ASN A 93 3.34 9.86 -24.54
N VAL A 94 4.05 10.41 -23.55
CA VAL A 94 3.74 11.72 -22.96
C VAL A 94 4.93 12.64 -23.08
N GLU A 95 4.71 13.82 -23.69
CA GLU A 95 5.61 14.94 -23.64
C GLU A 95 4.83 16.17 -23.14
N THR A 96 5.42 16.90 -22.20
CA THR A 96 4.80 18.05 -21.55
C THR A 96 5.71 19.25 -21.63
N VAL A 97 5.18 20.39 -22.07
CA VAL A 97 5.79 21.70 -21.86
C VAL A 97 4.96 22.44 -20.83
N ILE A 98 5.54 22.75 -19.68
CA ILE A 98 4.88 23.44 -18.58
C ILE A 98 5.61 24.75 -18.29
N SER A 99 4.88 25.83 -18.02
CA SER A 99 5.49 27.09 -17.62
C SER A 99 4.89 27.65 -16.33
N THR A 100 5.71 28.33 -15.57
CA THR A 100 5.35 28.97 -14.31
C THR A 100 5.96 30.34 -14.17
N SER A 101 5.70 31.06 -13.07
CA SER A 101 6.35 32.32 -12.74
C SER A 101 7.85 32.13 -12.53
N GLN A 102 8.67 33.20 -12.71
CA GLN A 102 10.14 33.13 -12.65
C GLN A 102 10.69 32.69 -11.30
N ASP A 103 9.94 32.85 -10.23
CA ASP A 103 10.32 32.50 -8.86
C ASP A 103 9.89 31.06 -8.46
N GLN A 104 9.37 30.29 -9.42
CA GLN A 104 8.90 28.90 -9.19
C GLN A 104 9.55 27.90 -10.13
N ILE A 105 9.55 26.66 -9.70
CA ILE A 105 9.88 25.48 -10.51
C ILE A 105 8.56 24.76 -10.84
N ALA A 106 8.39 24.40 -12.11
CA ALA A 106 7.28 23.55 -12.54
C ALA A 106 7.79 22.15 -12.87
N VAL A 107 7.05 21.14 -12.42
CA VAL A 107 7.40 19.72 -12.56
C VAL A 107 6.23 18.96 -13.17
N ALA A 108 6.55 18.09 -14.14
CA ALA A 108 5.66 17.12 -14.75
C ALA A 108 6.33 15.73 -14.79
N PRO A 109 5.61 14.62 -15.00
CA PRO A 109 6.19 13.30 -15.16
C PRO A 109 7.22 13.23 -16.30
N GLY A 110 8.22 12.39 -16.10
CA GLY A 110 9.29 12.14 -17.07
C GLY A 110 10.60 12.90 -16.80
N SER A 111 11.58 12.65 -17.64
CA SER A 111 12.89 13.31 -17.57
C SER A 111 12.82 14.74 -18.09
N LEU A 112 13.51 15.68 -17.43
CA LEU A 112 13.65 17.04 -17.92
C LEU A 112 14.55 17.03 -19.16
N VAL A 113 14.00 17.42 -20.31
CA VAL A 113 14.71 17.48 -21.59
C VAL A 113 15.34 18.85 -21.80
N GLU A 114 14.62 19.91 -21.45
CA GLU A 114 15.00 21.29 -21.71
C GLU A 114 14.31 22.23 -20.72
N SER A 115 14.99 23.33 -20.38
CA SER A 115 14.39 24.45 -19.65
C SER A 115 14.87 25.78 -20.21
N TRP A 116 13.98 26.80 -20.25
CA TRP A 116 14.31 28.13 -20.73
C TRP A 116 13.43 29.17 -20.04
N THR A 117 13.84 30.44 -20.18
CA THR A 117 13.05 31.59 -19.70
C THR A 117 12.63 32.43 -20.89
N GLU A 118 11.36 32.74 -21.00
CA GLU A 118 10.80 33.54 -22.06
C GLU A 118 9.59 34.36 -21.53
N ASN A 119 9.49 35.62 -21.97
CA ASN A 119 8.36 36.51 -21.60
C ASN A 119 8.08 36.60 -20.09
N GLY A 120 9.12 36.55 -19.26
CA GLY A 120 8.98 36.64 -17.80
C GLY A 120 8.45 35.35 -17.14
N ARG A 121 8.59 34.21 -17.79
CA ARG A 121 8.18 32.88 -17.28
C ARG A 121 9.32 31.87 -17.48
N ASN A 122 9.37 30.91 -16.56
CA ASN A 122 10.21 29.72 -16.70
C ASN A 122 9.42 28.61 -17.39
N TYR A 123 10.03 27.97 -18.36
CA TYR A 123 9.49 26.85 -19.14
C TYR A 123 10.32 25.60 -18.89
N TYR A 124 9.66 24.46 -18.89
CA TYR A 124 10.25 23.14 -18.69
C TYR A 124 9.61 22.14 -19.64
N ARG A 125 10.42 21.42 -20.41
CA ARG A 125 9.98 20.33 -21.28
C ARG A 125 10.34 19.00 -20.64
N TYR A 126 9.34 18.19 -20.37
CA TYR A 126 9.47 16.85 -19.84
C TYR A 126 9.06 15.82 -20.87
N ARG A 127 9.73 14.66 -20.87
CA ARG A 127 9.35 13.49 -21.66
C ARG A 127 9.40 12.26 -20.77
N VAL A 128 8.32 11.47 -20.75
CA VAL A 128 8.29 10.20 -20.05
C VAL A 128 9.17 9.20 -20.82
N ASP A 129 10.09 8.54 -20.10
CA ASP A 129 11.13 7.71 -20.73
C ASP A 129 10.59 6.42 -21.36
N HIS A 130 9.41 5.99 -20.91
CA HIS A 130 8.75 4.75 -21.33
C HIS A 130 7.26 4.99 -21.54
N PRO A 131 6.56 4.28 -22.46
CA PRO A 131 5.10 4.35 -22.53
C PRO A 131 4.48 4.15 -21.15
N SER A 132 3.52 4.98 -20.80
CA SER A 132 2.91 5.03 -19.47
C SER A 132 1.39 5.00 -19.57
N LEU A 133 0.73 4.78 -18.43
CA LEU A 133 -0.71 4.99 -18.33
C LEU A 133 -1.06 6.45 -18.66
N ASN A 134 -2.25 6.70 -19.17
CA ASN A 134 -2.79 8.07 -19.31
C ASN A 134 -3.10 8.66 -17.93
N PHE A 135 -2.05 8.83 -17.14
CA PHE A 135 -2.11 9.24 -15.76
C PHE A 135 -0.88 10.09 -15.41
N TYR A 136 -1.07 11.40 -15.26
CA TYR A 136 0.00 12.37 -15.05
C TYR A 136 -0.44 13.57 -14.24
N SER A 137 0.52 14.32 -13.69
CA SER A 137 0.30 15.48 -12.84
C SER A 137 1.17 16.67 -13.23
N PHE A 138 0.74 17.85 -12.82
CA PHE A 138 1.42 19.11 -13.05
C PHE A 138 1.49 19.88 -11.74
N ILE A 139 2.70 20.30 -11.36
CA ILE A 139 2.95 20.89 -10.06
C ILE A 139 3.85 22.10 -10.22
N SER A 140 3.63 23.15 -9.44
CA SER A 140 4.45 24.35 -9.49
C SER A 140 4.49 25.05 -8.13
N ALA A 141 5.67 25.32 -7.61
CA ALA A 141 5.89 26.10 -6.40
C ALA A 141 7.33 26.65 -6.32
N LYS A 142 7.58 27.44 -5.25
CA LYS A 142 8.92 27.89 -4.86
C LYS A 142 9.62 26.76 -4.09
N TYR A 143 10.29 25.88 -4.83
CA TYR A 143 10.92 24.71 -4.27
C TYR A 143 12.41 24.91 -3.98
N GLU A 144 12.85 24.37 -2.85
CA GLU A 144 14.20 23.82 -2.68
C GLU A 144 14.21 22.38 -3.19
N VAL A 145 15.36 21.90 -3.64
CA VAL A 145 15.48 20.55 -4.23
C VAL A 145 16.68 19.84 -3.64
N LYS A 146 16.41 18.74 -2.93
CA LYS A 146 17.45 17.77 -2.58
C LYS A 146 17.62 16.80 -3.73
N ARG A 147 18.87 16.63 -4.18
CA ARG A 147 19.23 15.70 -5.26
C ARG A 147 20.19 14.66 -4.73
N ASP A 148 19.91 13.42 -5.09
CA ASP A 148 20.74 12.24 -4.85
C ASP A 148 20.71 11.35 -6.10
N ARG A 149 21.44 10.23 -6.08
CA ARG A 149 21.47 9.27 -7.19
C ARG A 149 21.59 7.84 -6.67
N VAL A 150 20.81 6.95 -7.27
CA VAL A 150 20.83 5.51 -6.97
C VAL A 150 21.07 4.74 -8.26
N GLY A 151 22.26 4.20 -8.44
CA GLY A 151 22.68 3.64 -9.73
C GLY A 151 22.60 4.68 -10.84
N ASP A 152 21.79 4.42 -11.86
CA ASP A 152 21.57 5.33 -12.99
C ASP A 152 20.31 6.19 -12.84
N VAL A 153 19.64 6.15 -11.69
CA VAL A 153 18.41 6.89 -11.41
C VAL A 153 18.73 8.15 -10.59
N ASP A 154 18.41 9.31 -11.12
CA ASP A 154 18.46 10.57 -10.38
C ASP A 154 17.25 10.63 -9.42
N THR A 155 17.50 10.87 -8.14
CA THR A 155 16.43 10.97 -7.12
C THR A 155 16.33 12.39 -6.61
N GLU A 156 15.11 12.92 -6.53
CA GLU A 156 14.88 14.31 -6.19
C GLU A 156 13.73 14.43 -5.18
N VAL A 157 13.90 15.30 -4.18
CA VAL A 157 12.82 15.71 -3.28
C VAL A 157 12.65 17.22 -3.41
N TYR A 158 11.50 17.64 -3.93
CA TYR A 158 11.10 19.04 -4.06
C TYR A 158 10.28 19.43 -2.84
N TYR A 159 10.72 20.42 -2.09
CA TYR A 159 10.12 20.78 -0.83
C TYR A 159 10.12 22.29 -0.59
N HIS A 160 9.20 22.74 0.23
CA HIS A 160 9.18 24.13 0.68
C HIS A 160 10.34 24.37 1.66
N LYS A 161 11.06 25.47 1.51
CA LYS A 161 12.26 25.80 2.31
C LYS A 161 12.06 25.71 3.83
N ASP A 162 10.83 25.93 4.29
CA ASP A 162 10.48 25.90 5.70
C ASP A 162 10.06 24.49 6.19
N HIS A 163 10.10 23.46 5.32
CA HIS A 163 9.67 22.08 5.60
C HIS A 163 10.80 21.04 5.37
N PRO A 164 12.05 21.24 5.87
CA PRO A 164 13.17 20.35 5.57
C PRO A 164 13.19 19.05 6.41
N TRP A 165 12.32 18.93 7.43
CA TRP A 165 12.45 17.96 8.53
C TRP A 165 12.53 16.49 8.09
N ASN A 166 11.76 16.10 7.08
CA ASN A 166 11.67 14.72 6.63
C ASN A 166 12.32 14.46 5.27
N VAL A 167 12.96 15.46 4.66
CA VAL A 167 13.54 15.38 3.30
C VAL A 167 14.60 14.28 3.18
N ASP A 168 15.51 14.16 4.17
CA ASP A 168 16.55 13.12 4.18
C ASP A 168 15.94 11.71 4.31
N LYS A 169 14.89 11.60 5.12
CA LYS A 169 14.15 10.35 5.30
C LYS A 169 13.47 9.94 4.00
N MET A 170 12.83 10.87 3.29
CA MET A 170 12.20 10.62 1.99
C MET A 170 13.23 10.18 0.94
N SER A 171 14.37 10.88 0.82
CA SER A 171 15.45 10.51 -0.10
C SER A 171 15.95 9.09 0.18
N LYS A 172 16.19 8.76 1.45
CA LYS A 172 16.61 7.41 1.85
C LYS A 172 15.55 6.34 1.52
N ALA A 173 14.26 6.64 1.73
CA ALA A 173 13.18 5.72 1.42
C ALA A 173 13.06 5.45 -0.09
N ILE A 174 13.23 6.46 -0.95
CA ILE A 174 13.32 6.27 -2.40
C ILE A 174 14.46 5.28 -2.72
N GLY A 175 15.67 5.54 -2.19
CA GLY A 175 16.84 4.70 -2.43
C GLY A 175 16.63 3.24 -2.01
N ASN A 176 16.18 3.02 -0.78
CA ASN A 176 15.90 1.69 -0.26
C ASN A 176 14.88 0.92 -1.10
N THR A 177 13.85 1.63 -1.61
CA THR A 177 12.79 1.01 -2.42
C THR A 177 13.29 0.67 -3.82
N LEU A 178 14.05 1.58 -4.46
CA LEU A 178 14.69 1.32 -5.76
C LEU A 178 15.61 0.09 -5.70
N GLU A 179 16.47 0.01 -4.68
CA GLU A 179 17.36 -1.14 -4.49
C GLU A 179 16.56 -2.44 -4.35
N TYR A 180 15.60 -2.47 -3.42
CA TYR A 180 14.81 -3.66 -3.14
C TYR A 180 14.00 -4.12 -4.36
N CYS A 181 13.29 -3.21 -5.00
CA CYS A 181 12.44 -3.58 -6.13
C CYS A 181 13.24 -3.96 -7.38
N ASN A 182 14.39 -3.30 -7.63
CA ASN A 182 15.30 -3.69 -8.71
C ASN A 182 15.85 -5.11 -8.51
N GLU A 183 16.22 -5.46 -7.28
CA GLU A 183 16.73 -6.79 -6.94
C GLU A 183 15.66 -7.87 -7.11
N HIS A 184 14.45 -7.60 -6.64
CA HIS A 184 13.42 -8.65 -6.49
C HIS A 184 12.41 -8.70 -7.62
N PHE A 185 12.06 -7.57 -8.25
CA PHE A 185 10.96 -7.51 -9.23
C PHE A 185 11.41 -7.18 -10.64
N GLY A 186 12.64 -6.65 -10.79
CA GLY A 186 13.19 -6.24 -12.06
C GLY A 186 13.40 -4.72 -12.15
N PRO A 187 13.98 -4.22 -13.27
CA PRO A 187 14.53 -2.88 -13.31
C PRO A 187 13.45 -1.79 -13.27
N TYR A 188 13.75 -0.72 -12.53
CA TYR A 188 13.09 0.56 -12.65
C TYR A 188 13.25 1.12 -14.07
N ARG A 189 12.19 1.68 -14.66
CA ARG A 189 12.17 2.01 -16.08
C ARG A 189 12.34 3.49 -16.41
N HIS A 190 12.37 4.36 -15.40
CA HIS A 190 12.58 5.80 -15.59
C HIS A 190 13.99 6.20 -15.14
N LYS A 191 14.49 7.32 -15.69
CA LYS A 191 15.82 7.88 -15.34
C LYS A 191 15.79 8.72 -14.06
N GLN A 192 14.60 9.02 -13.55
CA GLN A 192 14.40 9.84 -12.37
C GLN A 192 13.30 9.28 -11.48
N ALA A 193 13.38 9.57 -10.17
CA ALA A 193 12.33 9.32 -9.19
C ALA A 193 12.19 10.55 -8.29
N ARG A 194 10.98 11.14 -8.20
CA ARG A 194 10.77 12.42 -7.52
C ARG A 194 9.64 12.35 -6.52
N ILE A 195 9.88 12.93 -5.34
CA ILE A 195 8.81 13.31 -4.42
C ILE A 195 8.66 14.84 -4.51
N ILE A 196 7.41 15.30 -4.56
CA ILE A 196 7.12 16.72 -4.75
C ILE A 196 6.04 17.14 -3.75
N GLU A 197 6.40 18.08 -2.88
CA GLU A 197 5.50 18.64 -1.90
C GLU A 197 4.35 19.40 -2.57
N PHE A 198 3.13 19.19 -2.08
CA PHE A 198 2.00 20.07 -2.34
C PHE A 198 1.28 20.46 -1.05
N PRO A 199 0.58 21.62 -1.02
CA PRO A 199 -0.06 22.13 0.19
C PRO A 199 -1.14 21.20 0.75
N ARG A 200 -1.37 21.28 2.06
CA ARG A 200 -2.37 20.50 2.81
C ARG A 200 -3.83 20.81 2.49
N VAL A 201 -4.10 21.23 1.29
CA VAL A 201 -5.46 21.35 0.74
C VAL A 201 -6.09 19.98 0.49
N ALA A 202 -5.25 18.93 0.47
CA ALA A 202 -5.62 17.54 0.47
C ALA A 202 -4.55 16.72 1.23
N GLU A 203 -4.92 15.56 1.76
CA GLU A 203 -4.07 14.73 2.63
C GLU A 203 -3.85 13.35 1.98
N PHE A 204 -3.07 13.32 0.89
CA PHE A 204 -2.72 12.09 0.18
C PHE A 204 -1.31 12.18 -0.44
N ALA A 205 -0.80 11.05 -0.88
CA ALA A 205 0.25 10.94 -1.87
C ALA A 205 -0.28 10.14 -3.06
N GLN A 206 0.35 10.29 -4.23
CA GLN A 206 -0.06 9.57 -5.43
C GLN A 206 1.13 9.37 -6.36
N ALA A 207 1.28 8.15 -6.88
CA ALA A 207 2.32 7.84 -7.84
C ALA A 207 1.88 8.13 -9.27
N PHE A 208 2.70 8.91 -9.99
CA PHE A 208 2.69 9.08 -11.44
C PHE A 208 4.03 8.58 -11.99
N PRO A 209 4.21 8.40 -13.30
CA PRO A 209 5.47 7.89 -13.84
C PRO A 209 6.69 8.66 -13.32
N GLY A 210 7.48 8.03 -12.45
CA GLY A 210 8.66 8.58 -11.79
C GLY A 210 8.43 9.84 -10.94
N THR A 211 7.20 10.19 -10.60
CA THR A 211 6.84 11.49 -10.02
C THR A 211 5.72 11.30 -8.99
N MET A 212 5.97 11.62 -7.74
CA MET A 212 5.08 11.34 -6.61
C MET A 212 4.77 12.62 -5.83
N PRO A 213 3.67 13.33 -6.20
CA PRO A 213 3.11 14.37 -5.34
C PRO A 213 2.78 13.83 -3.96
N TYR A 214 3.20 14.56 -2.93
CA TYR A 214 3.04 14.19 -1.54
C TYR A 214 2.58 15.40 -0.72
N SER A 215 1.45 15.28 -0.04
CA SER A 215 0.92 16.36 0.79
C SER A 215 1.88 16.73 1.93
N GLU A 216 2.08 18.04 2.14
CA GLU A 216 2.86 18.53 3.27
C GLU A 216 2.37 17.94 4.60
N ALA A 217 1.03 17.80 4.76
CA ALA A 217 0.39 17.39 6.01
C ALA A 217 0.78 16.00 6.50
N ILE A 218 0.93 15.04 5.58
CA ILE A 218 1.22 13.63 5.92
C ILE A 218 2.69 13.27 5.76
N GLY A 219 3.51 14.14 5.18
CA GLY A 219 4.91 13.89 4.90
C GLY A 219 5.85 14.94 5.47
N PHE A 220 5.91 16.09 4.84
CA PHE A 220 6.97 17.07 5.07
C PHE A 220 6.95 17.69 6.48
N ILE A 221 5.74 17.95 7.03
CA ILE A 221 5.55 18.51 8.38
C ILE A 221 5.14 17.46 9.43
N ALA A 222 5.18 16.17 9.09
CA ALA A 222 4.89 15.11 10.04
C ALA A 222 5.94 15.10 11.17
N ASN A 223 5.47 15.12 12.43
CA ASN A 223 6.33 14.99 13.60
C ASN A 223 6.49 13.51 13.96
N LEU A 224 7.72 13.02 13.99
CA LEU A 224 8.12 11.65 14.27
C LEU A 224 9.10 11.56 15.45
N GLU A 225 8.98 12.45 16.43
CA GLU A 225 9.93 12.54 17.56
C GLU A 225 9.72 11.47 18.65
N LYS A 226 8.51 10.90 18.74
CA LYS A 226 8.25 9.91 19.79
C LYS A 226 8.79 8.55 19.37
N PRO A 227 9.40 7.79 20.28
CA PRO A 227 10.02 6.49 19.98
C PRO A 227 9.06 5.46 19.35
N ASP A 228 7.77 5.58 19.64
CA ASP A 228 6.73 4.64 19.16
C ASP A 228 5.88 5.19 18.01
N ASP A 229 6.20 6.38 17.48
CA ASP A 229 5.50 6.93 16.33
C ASP A 229 5.66 5.99 15.12
N ILE A 230 4.57 5.82 14.38
CA ILE A 230 4.61 5.13 13.10
C ILE A 230 5.29 6.05 12.09
N ASP A 231 6.41 5.60 11.52
CA ASP A 231 7.07 6.32 10.43
C ASP A 231 6.24 6.25 9.14
N GLY A 232 5.16 7.05 9.12
CA GLY A 232 4.30 7.19 7.96
C GLY A 232 5.02 7.81 6.76
N VAL A 233 6.10 8.57 6.98
CA VAL A 233 6.86 9.20 5.90
C VAL A 233 7.58 8.15 5.06
N THR A 234 8.42 7.31 5.66
CA THR A 234 9.09 6.21 4.96
C THR A 234 8.07 5.24 4.37
N TYR A 235 7.00 4.93 5.14
CA TYR A 235 5.98 3.97 4.73
C TYR A 235 5.26 4.39 3.45
N VAL A 236 4.76 5.63 3.38
CA VAL A 236 4.04 6.14 2.21
C VAL A 236 5.00 6.34 1.03
N VAL A 237 6.23 6.85 1.24
CA VAL A 237 7.22 6.93 0.16
C VAL A 237 7.50 5.55 -0.45
N ALA A 238 7.69 4.53 0.37
CA ALA A 238 7.92 3.18 -0.12
C ALA A 238 6.70 2.60 -0.85
N HIS A 239 5.49 2.94 -0.43
CA HIS A 239 4.24 2.59 -1.09
C HIS A 239 4.15 3.22 -2.49
N GLU A 240 4.30 4.55 -2.59
CA GLU A 240 4.24 5.28 -3.86
C GLU A 240 5.36 4.86 -4.82
N MET A 241 6.55 4.59 -4.30
CA MET A 241 7.63 4.01 -5.09
C MET A 241 7.31 2.59 -5.57
N GLY A 242 6.63 1.79 -4.76
CA GLY A 242 6.13 0.45 -5.12
C GLY A 242 5.23 0.49 -6.34
N HIS A 243 4.39 1.51 -6.45
CA HIS A 243 3.52 1.71 -7.62
C HIS A 243 4.27 1.88 -8.93
N GLN A 244 5.56 2.20 -8.94
CA GLN A 244 6.35 2.25 -10.16
C GLN A 244 6.54 0.86 -10.81
N TRP A 245 6.24 -0.22 -10.09
CA TRP A 245 6.06 -1.60 -10.58
C TRP A 245 4.59 -1.97 -10.62
N TRP A 246 3.86 -1.75 -9.50
CA TRP A 246 2.48 -2.16 -9.26
C TRP A 246 1.50 -1.04 -9.62
N ALA A 247 1.12 -0.94 -10.83
CA ALA A 247 0.29 -0.08 -11.64
C ALA A 247 1.06 0.45 -12.85
N HIS A 248 2.27 1.04 -12.66
CA HIS A 248 2.99 1.69 -13.76
C HIS A 248 3.80 0.74 -14.66
N GLN A 249 4.02 -0.51 -14.27
CA GLN A 249 4.53 -1.57 -15.16
C GLN A 249 3.47 -2.66 -15.36
N VAL A 250 2.76 -3.05 -14.30
CA VAL A 250 1.70 -4.05 -14.35
C VAL A 250 0.41 -3.43 -13.86
N VAL A 251 -0.58 -3.34 -14.71
CA VAL A 251 -1.91 -2.79 -14.39
C VAL A 251 -2.97 -3.88 -14.51
N GLY A 252 -3.90 -3.94 -13.56
CA GLY A 252 -4.97 -4.92 -13.54
C GLY A 252 -6.12 -4.60 -14.50
N ALA A 253 -6.77 -5.63 -15.03
CA ALA A 253 -8.01 -5.50 -15.77
C ALA A 253 -9.10 -4.83 -14.90
N ARG A 254 -10.05 -4.12 -15.56
CA ARG A 254 -11.14 -3.41 -14.90
C ARG A 254 -12.21 -4.38 -14.38
N MET A 255 -11.86 -5.14 -13.35
CA MET A 255 -12.76 -6.08 -12.69
C MET A 255 -12.43 -6.23 -11.20
N GLN A 256 -13.25 -6.96 -10.45
CA GLN A 256 -12.97 -7.28 -9.05
C GLN A 256 -11.55 -7.82 -8.88
N GLY A 257 -10.89 -7.43 -7.81
CA GLY A 257 -9.52 -7.80 -7.52
C GLY A 257 -8.45 -6.95 -8.25
N ALA A 258 -8.81 -5.96 -9.09
CA ALA A 258 -7.84 -5.12 -9.79
C ALA A 258 -6.84 -4.45 -8.85
N THR A 259 -7.32 -3.92 -7.72
CA THR A 259 -6.50 -3.23 -6.72
C THR A 259 -5.61 -4.17 -5.90
N LEU A 260 -5.82 -5.49 -5.96
CA LEU A 260 -4.86 -6.46 -5.43
C LEU A 260 -3.52 -6.36 -6.17
N LEU A 261 -3.55 -6.14 -7.50
CA LEU A 261 -2.34 -6.06 -8.35
C LEU A 261 -1.59 -4.72 -8.22
N SER A 262 -2.17 -3.72 -7.60
CA SER A 262 -1.55 -2.42 -7.39
C SER A 262 -1.38 -2.09 -5.91
N GLU A 263 -2.46 -1.79 -5.21
CA GLU A 263 -2.43 -1.28 -3.85
C GLU A 263 -1.87 -2.29 -2.84
N THR A 264 -2.32 -3.56 -2.94
CA THR A 264 -1.83 -4.60 -2.05
C THR A 264 -0.34 -4.89 -2.27
N LEU A 265 0.11 -4.90 -3.53
CA LEU A 265 1.53 -5.13 -3.84
C LEU A 265 2.41 -3.95 -3.45
N ALA A 266 1.93 -2.72 -3.63
CA ALA A 266 2.61 -1.52 -3.12
C ALA A 266 2.69 -1.52 -1.59
N GLN A 267 1.62 -1.95 -0.92
CA GLN A 267 1.57 -2.06 0.54
C GLN A 267 2.52 -3.13 1.08
N TYR A 268 2.59 -4.29 0.42
CA TYR A 268 3.59 -5.32 0.73
C TYR A 268 5.01 -4.77 0.56
N THR A 269 5.27 -4.07 -0.54
CA THR A 269 6.57 -3.43 -0.78
C THR A 269 6.92 -2.48 0.36
N ALA A 270 5.98 -1.63 0.79
CA ALA A 270 6.17 -0.72 1.91
C ALA A 270 6.52 -1.46 3.21
N LEU A 271 5.81 -2.54 3.55
CA LEU A 271 6.12 -3.36 4.74
C LEU A 271 7.51 -3.98 4.67
N MET A 272 7.95 -4.44 3.49
CA MET A 272 9.30 -4.99 3.29
C MET A 272 10.39 -3.92 3.47
N ILE A 273 10.14 -2.69 3.00
CA ILE A 273 11.04 -1.55 3.23
C ILE A 273 11.06 -1.14 4.70
N MET A 274 9.92 -1.18 5.39
CA MET A 274 9.89 -0.92 6.84
C MET A 274 10.69 -1.98 7.60
N ARG A 275 10.57 -3.26 7.22
CA ARG A 275 11.40 -4.34 7.79
C ARG A 275 12.90 -4.13 7.52
N LYS A 276 13.28 -3.77 6.27
CA LYS A 276 14.66 -3.43 5.91
C LYS A 276 15.20 -2.24 6.73
N THR A 277 14.36 -1.26 7.01
CA THR A 277 14.74 -0.01 7.68
C THR A 277 14.85 -0.17 9.20
N TYR A 278 13.92 -0.89 9.81
CA TYR A 278 13.75 -0.96 11.27
C TYR A 278 14.09 -2.33 11.87
N GLY A 279 14.24 -3.36 11.05
CA GLY A 279 14.50 -4.74 11.47
C GLY A 279 13.24 -5.53 11.80
N ASP A 280 13.41 -6.86 11.87
CA ASP A 280 12.33 -7.82 12.14
C ASP A 280 11.64 -7.59 13.49
N ASP A 281 12.39 -7.13 14.49
CA ASP A 281 11.86 -6.91 15.84
C ASP A 281 10.86 -5.74 15.91
N MET A 282 10.91 -4.82 14.94
CA MET A 282 10.05 -3.64 14.93
C MET A 282 8.83 -3.77 14.00
N ILE A 283 8.79 -4.79 13.16
CA ILE A 283 7.71 -4.94 12.17
C ILE A 283 6.32 -5.10 12.80
N HIS A 284 6.26 -5.71 14.01
CA HIS A 284 5.00 -5.93 14.72
C HIS A 284 4.19 -4.65 14.95
N LYS A 285 4.84 -3.50 15.15
CA LYS A 285 4.11 -2.23 15.34
C LYS A 285 3.43 -1.74 14.06
N PHE A 286 4.05 -1.99 12.89
CA PHE A 286 3.48 -1.64 11.60
C PHE A 286 2.34 -2.59 11.23
N LEU A 287 2.50 -3.89 11.47
CA LEU A 287 1.44 -4.88 11.28
C LEU A 287 0.25 -4.58 12.21
N ARG A 288 0.51 -4.21 13.47
CA ARG A 288 -0.53 -3.79 14.39
C ARG A 288 -1.25 -2.53 13.94
N TYR A 289 -0.53 -1.56 13.42
CA TYR A 289 -1.12 -0.34 12.85
C TYR A 289 -2.08 -0.66 11.71
N GLU A 290 -1.69 -1.54 10.78
CA GLU A 290 -2.56 -2.00 9.70
C GLU A 290 -3.76 -2.81 10.22
N MET A 291 -3.54 -3.70 11.19
CA MET A 291 -4.61 -4.48 11.82
C MET A 291 -5.69 -3.59 12.43
N ASP A 292 -5.29 -2.62 13.24
CA ASP A 292 -6.22 -1.70 13.91
C ASP A 292 -7.04 -0.89 12.89
N ARG A 293 -6.43 -0.49 11.78
CA ARG A 293 -7.11 0.22 10.68
C ARG A 293 -8.10 -0.67 9.95
N TYR A 294 -7.71 -1.92 9.64
CA TYR A 294 -8.60 -2.90 9.02
C TYR A 294 -9.82 -3.16 9.90
N LEU A 295 -9.64 -3.52 11.17
CA LEU A 295 -10.73 -3.87 12.08
C LEU A 295 -11.67 -2.68 12.30
N ARG A 296 -11.12 -1.46 12.43
CA ARG A 296 -11.92 -0.24 12.54
C ARG A 296 -12.77 0.00 11.29
N ALA A 297 -12.17 -0.03 10.10
CA ALA A 297 -12.87 0.22 8.85
C ALA A 297 -13.91 -0.85 8.57
N ARG A 298 -13.59 -2.12 8.83
CA ARG A 298 -14.51 -3.24 8.73
C ARG A 298 -15.78 -3.03 9.57
N SER A 299 -15.65 -2.49 10.78
CA SER A 299 -16.81 -2.25 11.66
C SER A 299 -17.79 -1.20 11.14
N PHE A 300 -17.38 -0.36 10.18
CA PHE A 300 -18.20 0.66 9.53
C PHE A 300 -18.66 0.27 8.11
N GLU A 301 -18.23 -0.90 7.60
CA GLU A 301 -18.62 -1.34 6.26
C GLU A 301 -20.14 -1.59 6.19
N ARG A 302 -20.77 -1.01 5.19
CA ARG A 302 -22.21 -1.13 4.94
C ARG A 302 -22.54 -1.93 3.68
N ARG A 303 -21.52 -2.24 2.90
CA ARG A 303 -21.60 -3.08 1.71
C ARG A 303 -21.17 -4.49 2.07
N LYS A 304 -21.30 -5.39 1.14
CA LYS A 304 -20.74 -6.73 1.28
C LYS A 304 -19.22 -6.67 1.36
N GLU A 305 -18.63 -7.16 2.45
CA GLU A 305 -17.20 -7.36 2.53
C GLU A 305 -16.76 -8.39 1.49
N ARG A 306 -15.70 -8.10 0.73
CA ARG A 306 -15.19 -9.06 -0.25
C ARG A 306 -13.96 -9.78 0.27
N PRO A 307 -13.74 -11.06 -0.13
CA PRO A 307 -12.42 -11.66 -0.05
C PRO A 307 -11.39 -10.81 -0.80
N LEU A 308 -10.13 -10.86 -0.39
CA LEU A 308 -9.07 -10.05 -0.99
C LEU A 308 -8.95 -10.28 -2.51
N LEU A 309 -9.11 -11.51 -2.97
CA LEU A 309 -9.10 -11.88 -4.39
C LEU A 309 -10.15 -11.12 -5.22
N MET A 310 -11.28 -10.78 -4.60
CA MET A 310 -12.44 -10.15 -5.26
C MET A 310 -12.67 -8.72 -4.75
N VAL A 311 -11.65 -8.09 -4.18
CA VAL A 311 -11.79 -6.76 -3.57
C VAL A 311 -12.27 -5.72 -4.57
N GLU A 312 -13.21 -4.87 -4.12
CA GLU A 312 -13.70 -3.73 -4.89
C GLU A 312 -12.80 -2.50 -4.66
N PRO A 313 -12.65 -1.60 -5.64
CA PRO A 313 -11.80 -0.42 -5.49
C PRO A 313 -12.13 0.46 -4.29
N GLU A 314 -13.40 0.53 -3.92
CA GLU A 314 -13.87 1.33 -2.78
C GLU A 314 -13.63 0.67 -1.42
N GLN A 315 -13.20 -0.59 -1.38
CA GLN A 315 -12.90 -1.31 -0.14
C GLN A 315 -11.41 -1.19 0.22
N SER A 316 -10.97 0.05 0.40
CA SER A 316 -9.56 0.38 0.63
C SER A 316 -8.96 -0.36 1.83
N TYR A 317 -9.73 -0.57 2.89
CA TYR A 317 -9.32 -1.30 4.09
C TYR A 317 -8.97 -2.77 3.82
N ILE A 318 -9.50 -3.36 2.73
CA ILE A 318 -9.17 -4.72 2.31
C ILE A 318 -7.86 -4.72 1.52
N HIS A 319 -7.78 -3.95 0.43
CA HIS A 319 -6.59 -4.01 -0.42
C HIS A 319 -5.34 -3.39 0.21
N TYR A 320 -5.47 -2.36 1.06
CA TYR A 320 -4.33 -1.81 1.80
C TYR A 320 -4.01 -2.66 3.03
N GLN A 321 -4.87 -2.58 4.06
CA GLN A 321 -4.56 -3.06 5.39
C GLN A 321 -4.52 -4.59 5.45
N LYS A 322 -5.64 -5.25 5.12
CA LYS A 322 -5.70 -6.72 5.11
C LYS A 322 -4.73 -7.31 4.09
N GLY A 323 -4.68 -6.72 2.88
CA GLY A 323 -3.84 -7.21 1.80
C GLY A 323 -2.35 -7.17 2.15
N GLY A 324 -1.86 -6.07 2.73
CA GLY A 324 -0.49 -5.94 3.19
C GLY A 324 -0.12 -6.99 4.24
N ILE A 325 -0.97 -7.18 5.28
CA ILE A 325 -0.77 -8.20 6.30
C ILE A 325 -0.78 -9.60 5.68
N ALA A 326 -1.74 -9.89 4.79
CA ALA A 326 -1.88 -11.20 4.17
C ALA A 326 -0.63 -11.62 3.37
N LEU A 327 -0.11 -10.72 2.53
CA LEU A 327 1.11 -10.99 1.77
C LEU A 327 2.35 -11.08 2.67
N TYR A 328 2.46 -10.20 3.67
CA TYR A 328 3.54 -10.26 4.63
C TYR A 328 3.53 -11.58 5.41
N TYR A 329 2.35 -12.01 5.90
CA TYR A 329 2.21 -13.29 6.58
C TYR A 329 2.51 -14.48 5.66
N LEU A 330 2.07 -14.44 4.40
CA LEU A 330 2.44 -15.49 3.44
C LEU A 330 3.97 -15.56 3.26
N ALA A 331 4.65 -14.40 3.15
CA ALA A 331 6.10 -14.35 3.03
C ALA A 331 6.82 -14.91 4.27
N GLU A 332 6.27 -14.68 5.46
CA GLU A 332 6.78 -15.30 6.69
C GLU A 332 6.59 -16.83 6.69
N MET A 333 5.51 -17.33 6.10
CA MET A 333 5.16 -18.75 6.10
C MET A 333 5.95 -19.58 5.07
N ILE A 334 6.05 -19.08 3.83
CA ILE A 334 6.68 -19.82 2.73
C ILE A 334 8.08 -19.31 2.37
N GLY A 335 8.49 -18.19 2.96
CA GLY A 335 9.74 -17.50 2.67
C GLY A 335 9.57 -16.36 1.66
N GLU A 336 10.18 -15.20 1.96
CA GLU A 336 10.16 -13.99 1.12
C GLU A 336 10.57 -14.28 -0.33
N ALA A 337 11.64 -15.08 -0.53
CA ALA A 337 12.14 -15.38 -1.85
C ALA A 337 11.08 -16.04 -2.77
N ARG A 338 10.21 -16.88 -2.22
CA ARG A 338 9.14 -17.55 -2.99
C ARG A 338 8.02 -16.55 -3.34
N VAL A 339 7.63 -15.69 -2.40
CA VAL A 339 6.65 -14.63 -2.70
C VAL A 339 7.21 -13.69 -3.75
N ASN A 340 8.44 -13.21 -3.59
CA ASN A 340 9.07 -12.31 -4.56
C ASN A 340 9.26 -12.97 -5.93
N ALA A 341 9.52 -14.29 -6.01
CA ALA A 341 9.55 -15.01 -7.28
C ALA A 341 8.19 -15.02 -7.98
N ALA A 342 7.08 -15.21 -7.24
CA ALA A 342 5.73 -15.10 -7.79
C ALA A 342 5.45 -13.68 -8.32
N LEU A 343 5.80 -12.66 -7.55
CA LEU A 343 5.63 -11.25 -7.92
C LEU A 343 6.47 -10.91 -9.17
N LYS A 344 7.73 -11.32 -9.20
CA LYS A 344 8.61 -11.14 -10.36
C LYS A 344 8.02 -11.79 -11.62
N SER A 345 7.49 -13.00 -11.50
CA SER A 345 6.84 -13.71 -12.61
C SER A 345 5.63 -12.94 -13.17
N VAL A 346 4.90 -12.19 -12.33
CA VAL A 346 3.83 -11.29 -12.78
C VAL A 346 4.43 -10.13 -13.59
N VAL A 347 5.49 -9.49 -13.09
CA VAL A 347 6.18 -8.41 -13.82
C VAL A 347 6.73 -8.92 -15.15
N ASP A 348 7.43 -10.05 -15.16
CA ASP A 348 8.02 -10.63 -16.38
C ASP A 348 6.98 -10.95 -17.44
N SER A 349 5.74 -11.30 -17.03
CA SER A 349 4.65 -11.66 -17.95
C SER A 349 3.84 -10.47 -18.46
N TYR A 350 3.67 -9.43 -17.64
CA TYR A 350 2.66 -8.39 -17.91
C TYR A 350 3.20 -6.96 -17.93
N ALA A 351 4.49 -6.72 -17.63
CA ALA A 351 5.02 -5.37 -17.65
C ALA A 351 4.88 -4.73 -19.02
N TYR A 352 4.19 -3.60 -19.08
CA TYR A 352 3.91 -2.81 -20.27
C TYR A 352 3.20 -3.59 -21.39
N GLN A 353 2.53 -4.69 -21.06
CA GLN A 353 1.73 -5.40 -22.05
C GLN A 353 0.39 -4.69 -22.25
N GLY A 354 -0.09 -4.68 -23.50
CA GLY A 354 -1.45 -4.27 -23.82
C GLY A 354 -2.48 -5.35 -23.46
N PRO A 355 -3.75 -5.12 -23.81
CA PRO A 355 -4.80 -6.10 -23.52
C PRO A 355 -4.54 -7.48 -24.17
N PRO A 356 -4.95 -8.57 -23.52
CA PRO A 356 -5.75 -8.61 -22.31
C PRO A 356 -4.94 -8.33 -21.05
N TYR A 357 -5.45 -7.41 -20.20
CA TYR A 357 -4.81 -7.09 -18.92
C TYR A 357 -4.99 -8.21 -17.90
N PRO A 358 -4.02 -8.41 -16.98
CA PRO A 358 -4.09 -9.46 -15.97
C PRO A 358 -5.23 -9.24 -14.97
N THR A 359 -5.81 -10.35 -14.50
CA THR A 359 -6.73 -10.36 -13.37
C THR A 359 -6.00 -10.74 -12.09
N ALA A 360 -6.68 -10.64 -10.94
CA ALA A 360 -6.14 -11.08 -9.65
C ALA A 360 -5.69 -12.55 -9.65
N TYR A 361 -6.29 -13.40 -10.48
CA TYR A 361 -5.83 -14.79 -10.65
C TYR A 361 -4.40 -14.88 -11.15
N ALA A 362 -3.95 -13.93 -11.98
CA ALA A 362 -2.56 -13.93 -12.46
C ALA A 362 -1.52 -13.88 -11.33
N LEU A 363 -1.85 -13.25 -10.21
CA LEU A 363 -1.02 -13.24 -9.02
C LEU A 363 -1.27 -14.45 -8.13
N VAL A 364 -2.54 -14.73 -7.78
CA VAL A 364 -2.86 -15.73 -6.76
C VAL A 364 -2.50 -17.15 -7.22
N ASP A 365 -2.63 -17.45 -8.51
CA ASP A 365 -2.20 -18.74 -9.06
C ASP A 365 -0.67 -18.91 -8.94
N ARG A 366 0.13 -17.87 -9.24
CA ARG A 366 1.60 -17.90 -9.06
C ARG A 366 2.03 -18.01 -7.60
N LEU A 367 1.31 -17.33 -6.69
CA LEU A 367 1.55 -17.50 -5.25
C LEU A 367 1.25 -18.95 -4.82
N ARG A 368 0.18 -19.55 -5.34
CA ARG A 368 -0.16 -20.94 -5.08
C ARG A 368 0.90 -21.91 -5.59
N GLU A 369 1.43 -21.69 -6.80
CA GLU A 369 2.52 -22.49 -7.38
C GLU A 369 3.80 -22.43 -6.54
N GLN A 370 4.09 -21.29 -5.91
CA GLN A 370 5.25 -21.12 -5.02
C GLN A 370 5.02 -21.63 -3.60
N THR A 371 3.74 -21.89 -3.24
CA THR A 371 3.38 -22.35 -1.89
C THR A 371 3.48 -23.87 -1.81
N PRO A 372 4.17 -24.47 -0.80
CA PRO A 372 4.15 -25.89 -0.57
C PRO A 372 2.72 -26.44 -0.42
N PRO A 373 2.41 -27.64 -0.95
CA PRO A 373 1.06 -28.19 -0.93
C PRO A 373 0.39 -28.24 0.44
N GLU A 374 1.15 -28.54 1.49
CA GLU A 374 0.68 -28.58 2.88
C GLU A 374 0.29 -27.19 3.42
N LEU A 375 0.71 -26.11 2.77
CA LEU A 375 0.39 -24.72 3.12
C LEU A 375 -0.63 -24.07 2.15
N HIS A 376 -1.20 -24.82 1.20
CA HIS A 376 -2.20 -24.27 0.25
C HIS A 376 -3.46 -23.72 0.94
N TYR A 377 -3.75 -24.15 2.18
CA TYR A 377 -4.82 -23.57 2.96
C TYR A 377 -4.64 -22.07 3.19
N LEU A 378 -3.37 -21.59 3.27
CA LEU A 378 -3.07 -20.17 3.42
C LEU A 378 -3.57 -19.34 2.22
N ILE A 379 -3.43 -19.85 1.01
CA ILE A 379 -3.92 -19.14 -0.18
C ILE A 379 -5.43 -18.94 -0.10
N ARG A 380 -6.16 -19.99 0.30
CA ARG A 380 -7.61 -19.90 0.50
C ARG A 380 -7.97 -18.92 1.60
N ASP A 381 -7.33 -19.03 2.76
CA ASP A 381 -7.64 -18.22 3.95
C ASP A 381 -7.29 -16.74 3.78
N LEU A 382 -6.21 -16.43 3.06
CA LEU A 382 -5.70 -15.08 2.92
C LEU A 382 -6.33 -14.33 1.74
N PHE A 383 -6.66 -15.04 0.65
CA PHE A 383 -7.10 -14.39 -0.59
C PHE A 383 -8.53 -14.74 -0.99
N GLU A 384 -8.98 -15.99 -0.80
CA GLU A 384 -10.23 -16.49 -1.37
C GLU A 384 -11.41 -16.45 -0.39
N GLU A 385 -11.13 -16.35 0.91
CA GLU A 385 -12.14 -16.32 1.98
C GLU A 385 -11.89 -15.17 2.96
N ILE A 386 -12.91 -14.82 3.73
CA ILE A 386 -12.80 -13.84 4.81
C ILE A 386 -12.50 -14.62 6.09
N THR A 387 -11.22 -14.75 6.41
CA THR A 387 -10.76 -15.50 7.59
C THR A 387 -10.34 -14.55 8.70
N LEU A 388 -10.79 -14.85 9.91
CA LEU A 388 -10.48 -14.11 11.13
C LEU A 388 -10.05 -15.09 12.22
N PHE A 389 -9.28 -14.58 13.18
CA PHE A 389 -8.88 -15.36 14.34
C PHE A 389 -9.45 -14.75 15.63
N GLY A 390 -9.58 -15.55 16.65
CA GLY A 390 -9.94 -15.16 18.01
C GLY A 390 -9.04 -15.91 18.97
N ASN A 391 -7.75 -15.73 18.77
CA ASN A 391 -6.72 -16.31 19.63
C ASN A 391 -6.60 -15.46 20.89
N ARG A 392 -6.23 -16.07 21.99
CA ARG A 392 -5.92 -15.32 23.22
C ARG A 392 -4.99 -16.08 24.14
N THR A 393 -4.22 -15.38 24.91
CA THR A 393 -3.44 -15.94 26.03
C THR A 393 -4.25 -15.88 27.29
N LYS A 394 -4.56 -17.05 27.89
CA LYS A 394 -5.31 -17.15 29.15
C LYS A 394 -4.42 -16.85 30.35
N THR A 395 -3.24 -17.46 30.39
CA THR A 395 -2.27 -17.26 31.47
C THR A 395 -0.85 -17.20 30.93
N ALA A 396 0.00 -16.44 31.62
CA ALA A 396 1.44 -16.43 31.38
C ALA A 396 2.17 -16.35 32.72
N ALA A 397 3.08 -17.29 32.96
CA ALA A 397 3.89 -17.35 34.18
C ALA A 397 5.32 -17.70 33.85
N ALA A 398 6.27 -17.28 34.68
CA ALA A 398 7.66 -17.69 34.55
C ALA A 398 8.28 -18.02 35.90
N THR A 399 9.14 -19.04 35.90
CA THR A 399 9.94 -19.45 37.07
C THR A 399 11.41 -19.34 36.72
N LYS A 400 12.22 -18.75 37.60
CA LYS A 400 13.65 -18.67 37.39
C LYS A 400 14.25 -20.06 37.61
N THR A 401 15.06 -20.52 36.71
CA THR A 401 15.75 -21.80 36.77
C THR A 401 17.09 -21.69 37.52
N GLU A 402 17.67 -22.79 37.95
CA GLU A 402 18.93 -22.83 38.69
C GLU A 402 20.12 -22.26 37.90
N ASP A 403 20.10 -22.40 36.56
CA ASP A 403 21.10 -21.83 35.65
C ASP A 403 20.87 -20.34 35.32
N GLY A 404 19.91 -19.72 36.00
CA GLY A 404 19.65 -18.28 35.89
C GLY A 404 18.70 -17.85 34.77
N LYS A 405 18.22 -18.76 33.92
CA LYS A 405 17.23 -18.54 32.87
C LYS A 405 15.80 -18.48 33.41
N TYR A 406 14.83 -18.41 32.55
CA TYR A 406 13.40 -18.38 32.92
C TYR A 406 12.63 -19.41 32.10
N LEU A 407 12.00 -20.38 32.81
CA LEU A 407 11.01 -21.28 32.23
C LEU A 407 9.67 -20.54 32.16
N VAL A 408 9.21 -20.23 30.96
CA VAL A 408 7.94 -19.59 30.69
C VAL A 408 6.88 -20.64 30.38
N LYS A 409 5.72 -20.52 31.03
CA LYS A 409 4.53 -21.36 30.77
C LYS A 409 3.36 -20.45 30.39
N ILE A 410 2.74 -20.77 29.25
CA ILE A 410 1.56 -20.04 28.76
C ILE A 410 0.41 -21.00 28.49
N SER A 411 -0.80 -20.58 28.79
CA SER A 411 -2.03 -21.22 28.36
C SER A 411 -2.68 -20.34 27.28
N VAL A 412 -2.86 -20.86 26.09
CA VAL A 412 -3.43 -20.13 24.95
C VAL A 412 -4.71 -20.81 24.47
N GLU A 413 -5.68 -20.04 24.01
CA GLU A 413 -6.87 -20.52 23.34
C GLU A 413 -6.84 -20.08 21.89
N CYS A 414 -7.07 -21.02 20.99
CA CYS A 414 -7.01 -20.83 19.55
C CYS A 414 -8.39 -21.01 18.93
N ARG A 415 -8.84 -20.04 18.14
CA ARG A 415 -10.10 -20.08 17.40
C ARG A 415 -9.92 -19.44 16.03
N LYS A 416 -10.57 -20.04 15.04
CA LYS A 416 -10.63 -19.55 13.67
C LYS A 416 -12.07 -19.35 13.24
N TYR A 417 -12.33 -18.31 12.49
CA TYR A 417 -13.66 -17.96 12.00
C TYR A 417 -13.63 -17.71 10.50
N LYS A 418 -14.71 -18.07 9.85
CA LYS A 418 -15.03 -17.66 8.47
C LYS A 418 -16.20 -16.70 8.53
N SER A 419 -16.04 -15.57 7.86
CA SER A 419 -17.11 -14.59 7.70
C SER A 419 -17.72 -14.70 6.31
N ASP A 420 -19.03 -14.57 6.22
CA ASP A 420 -19.67 -14.31 4.94
C ASP A 420 -19.52 -12.82 4.56
N GLU A 421 -19.94 -12.49 3.34
CA GLU A 421 -19.87 -11.11 2.82
C GLU A 421 -20.74 -10.11 3.62
N THR A 422 -21.65 -10.57 4.45
CA THR A 422 -22.56 -9.75 5.27
C THR A 422 -22.11 -9.63 6.73
N GLY A 423 -20.95 -10.23 7.06
CA GLY A 423 -20.34 -10.15 8.38
C GLY A 423 -20.81 -11.21 9.37
N ASN A 424 -21.59 -12.21 8.93
CA ASN A 424 -21.92 -13.34 9.80
C ASN A 424 -20.70 -14.26 9.92
N GLU A 425 -20.25 -14.47 11.14
CA GLU A 425 -19.09 -15.29 11.44
C GLU A 425 -19.50 -16.68 11.92
N THR A 426 -18.86 -17.69 11.38
CA THR A 426 -18.98 -19.09 11.80
C THR A 426 -17.64 -19.62 12.23
N GLU A 427 -17.62 -20.38 13.32
CA GLU A 427 -16.39 -21.02 13.79
C GLU A 427 -15.97 -22.12 12.80
N ALA A 428 -14.67 -22.13 12.46
CA ALA A 428 -14.09 -23.04 11.50
C ALA A 428 -13.04 -23.94 12.15
N ALA A 429 -12.79 -25.09 11.53
CA ALA A 429 -11.69 -25.95 11.94
C ALA A 429 -10.36 -25.19 11.85
N MET A 430 -9.52 -25.37 12.84
CA MET A 430 -8.20 -24.78 12.92
C MET A 430 -7.16 -25.89 13.12
N ASP A 431 -6.14 -25.86 12.32
CA ASP A 431 -4.91 -26.63 12.44
C ASP A 431 -3.78 -25.83 11.75
N ASP A 432 -3.55 -24.66 12.30
CA ASP A 432 -2.72 -23.63 11.66
C ASP A 432 -1.37 -23.47 12.36
N PHE A 433 -0.36 -23.06 11.61
CA PHE A 433 0.89 -22.60 12.19
C PHE A 433 0.75 -21.21 12.77
N VAL A 434 0.97 -21.08 14.06
CA VAL A 434 0.87 -19.81 14.80
C VAL A 434 2.19 -19.56 15.54
N GLU A 435 2.57 -18.29 15.65
CA GLU A 435 3.74 -17.93 16.45
C GLU A 435 3.36 -17.84 17.94
N ILE A 436 4.27 -18.33 18.79
CA ILE A 436 4.30 -18.05 20.22
C ILE A 436 5.57 -17.26 20.54
N GLY A 437 5.49 -16.37 21.51
CA GLY A 437 6.66 -15.56 21.86
C GLY A 437 6.60 -14.92 23.24
N ALA A 438 7.73 -14.31 23.59
CA ALA A 438 7.87 -13.55 24.81
C ALA A 438 8.73 -12.31 24.59
N PHE A 439 8.37 -11.23 25.28
CA PHE A 439 9.09 -9.96 25.26
C PHE A 439 9.68 -9.62 26.62
N ALA A 440 10.81 -8.91 26.62
CA ALA A 440 11.32 -8.20 27.77
C ALA A 440 10.41 -7.00 28.10
N LYS A 441 10.67 -6.34 29.25
CA LYS A 441 9.99 -5.09 29.57
C LYS A 441 10.33 -4.02 28.54
N ALA A 442 9.30 -3.33 28.04
CA ALA A 442 9.48 -2.20 27.14
C ALA A 442 10.25 -1.06 27.83
N GLU A 443 11.08 -0.39 27.05
CA GLU A 443 11.69 0.88 27.47
C GLU A 443 10.62 1.98 27.58
N PRO A 444 10.87 3.04 28.36
CA PRO A 444 9.95 4.16 28.43
C PRO A 444 9.63 4.75 27.06
N GLY A 445 8.35 4.90 26.75
CA GLY A 445 7.87 5.42 25.48
C GLY A 445 7.77 4.39 24.34
N LYS A 446 8.15 3.14 24.58
CA LYS A 446 7.95 2.04 23.61
C LYS A 446 6.81 1.12 24.06
N ARG A 447 6.02 0.66 23.09
CA ARG A 447 4.88 -0.24 23.33
C ARG A 447 5.31 -1.67 23.66
N CYS A 448 6.32 -2.18 22.97
CA CYS A 448 6.85 -3.53 23.17
C CYS A 448 8.33 -3.50 23.54
N GLY A 449 8.75 -4.48 24.36
CA GLY A 449 10.15 -4.72 24.70
C GLY A 449 10.87 -5.53 23.61
N LYS A 450 12.13 -5.88 23.90
CA LYS A 450 12.95 -6.77 23.08
C LYS A 450 12.26 -8.14 22.99
N LEU A 451 12.18 -8.71 21.78
CA LEU A 451 11.70 -10.06 21.57
C LEU A 451 12.74 -11.05 22.11
N LEU A 452 12.36 -11.86 23.09
CA LEU A 452 13.23 -12.83 23.77
C LEU A 452 13.10 -14.24 23.21
N TYR A 453 11.92 -14.57 22.72
CA TYR A 453 11.60 -15.88 22.18
C TYR A 453 10.56 -15.78 21.11
N ARG A 454 10.73 -16.55 20.06
CA ARG A 454 9.76 -16.74 18.99
C ARG A 454 9.89 -18.14 18.40
N LYS A 455 8.76 -18.83 18.34
CA LYS A 455 8.69 -20.13 17.68
C LYS A 455 7.34 -20.31 17.01
N ARG A 456 7.33 -20.85 15.83
CA ARG A 456 6.13 -21.27 15.12
C ARG A 456 5.75 -22.67 15.57
N VAL A 457 4.48 -22.84 15.95
CA VAL A 457 3.90 -24.12 16.39
C VAL A 457 2.59 -24.36 15.66
N GLN A 458 2.27 -25.62 15.37
CA GLN A 458 0.99 -25.99 14.79
C GLN A 458 -0.01 -26.16 15.91
N LEU A 459 -1.13 -25.44 15.86
CA LEU A 459 -2.15 -25.41 16.91
C LEU A 459 -3.52 -25.67 16.30
N SER A 460 -4.24 -26.60 16.89
CA SER A 460 -5.65 -26.89 16.58
C SER A 460 -6.58 -25.97 17.36
N HIS A 461 -7.87 -26.02 17.03
CA HIS A 461 -8.91 -25.39 17.83
C HIS A 461 -8.86 -25.83 19.30
N GLY A 462 -8.97 -24.90 20.23
CA GLY A 462 -9.08 -25.16 21.67
C GLY A 462 -7.96 -24.55 22.51
N THR A 463 -7.77 -25.11 23.71
CA THR A 463 -6.78 -24.62 24.67
C THR A 463 -5.51 -25.48 24.65
N HIS A 464 -4.36 -24.83 24.65
CA HIS A 464 -3.06 -25.46 24.63
C HIS A 464 -2.17 -24.92 25.75
N GLU A 465 -1.46 -25.81 26.43
CA GLU A 465 -0.43 -25.48 27.41
C GLU A 465 0.95 -25.62 26.73
N LEU A 466 1.70 -24.53 26.74
CA LEU A 466 2.99 -24.46 26.06
C LEU A 466 4.06 -23.96 27.04
N GLU A 467 5.29 -24.48 26.89
CA GLU A 467 6.41 -24.06 27.70
C GLU A 467 7.68 -23.87 26.84
N PHE A 468 8.49 -22.90 27.24
CA PHE A 468 9.78 -22.60 26.63
C PHE A 468 10.69 -21.85 27.58
N VAL A 469 11.98 -21.81 27.29
CA VAL A 469 12.98 -21.14 28.12
C VAL A 469 13.50 -19.89 27.42
N VAL A 470 13.71 -18.83 28.21
CA VAL A 470 14.34 -17.59 27.76
C VAL A 470 15.53 -17.24 28.68
N ASP A 471 16.55 -16.61 28.10
CA ASP A 471 17.78 -16.26 28.84
C ASP A 471 17.62 -15.00 29.71
N GLU A 472 16.75 -14.07 29.29
CA GLU A 472 16.50 -12.81 29.98
C GLU A 472 15.13 -12.83 30.67
N LYS A 473 14.96 -11.94 31.67
CA LYS A 473 13.68 -11.80 32.40
C LYS A 473 12.55 -11.39 31.47
N PRO A 474 11.55 -12.25 31.25
CA PRO A 474 10.43 -11.94 30.39
C PRO A 474 9.39 -11.06 31.12
N HIS A 475 8.67 -10.23 30.35
CA HIS A 475 7.62 -9.35 30.85
C HIS A 475 6.23 -9.73 30.35
N GLU A 476 6.14 -10.06 29.07
CA GLU A 476 4.92 -10.49 28.38
C GLU A 476 5.19 -11.73 27.55
N ALA A 477 4.20 -12.61 27.45
CA ALA A 477 4.26 -13.77 26.55
C ALA A 477 2.87 -14.15 26.06
N GLY A 478 2.82 -14.82 24.92
CA GLY A 478 1.55 -15.31 24.39
C GLY A 478 1.64 -15.79 22.94
N ILE A 479 0.48 -15.71 22.28
CA ILE A 479 0.22 -16.16 20.92
C ILE A 479 0.26 -14.98 19.94
N ASP A 480 0.68 -15.22 18.71
CA ASP A 480 0.80 -14.24 17.61
C ASP A 480 1.44 -12.90 18.04
N PRO A 481 2.66 -12.94 18.60
CA PRO A 481 3.30 -11.76 19.21
C PRO A 481 3.59 -10.64 18.22
N ARG A 482 3.61 -10.94 16.91
CA ARG A 482 3.89 -9.98 15.85
C ARG A 482 2.65 -9.48 15.10
N ASN A 483 1.45 -9.92 15.48
CA ASN A 483 0.19 -9.58 14.81
C ASN A 483 0.19 -9.97 13.31
N LEU A 484 0.61 -11.21 13.02
CA LEU A 484 0.61 -11.77 11.67
C LEU A 484 -0.78 -12.22 11.21
N LEU A 485 -1.61 -12.63 12.15
CA LEU A 485 -2.96 -13.12 11.92
C LEU A 485 -3.98 -11.97 12.06
N ILE A 486 -5.03 -12.00 11.25
CA ILE A 486 -6.15 -11.05 11.41
C ILE A 486 -6.98 -11.47 12.62
N ASP A 487 -6.54 -11.06 13.80
CA ASP A 487 -7.24 -11.36 15.05
C ASP A 487 -8.26 -10.28 15.39
N ARG A 488 -9.45 -10.70 15.83
CA ARG A 488 -10.57 -9.80 16.18
C ARG A 488 -10.28 -8.96 17.43
N VAL A 489 -9.44 -9.48 18.33
CA VAL A 489 -9.09 -8.83 19.61
C VAL A 489 -7.59 -9.00 19.88
N PRO A 490 -6.73 -8.37 19.07
CA PRO A 490 -5.28 -8.59 19.16
C PRO A 490 -4.65 -8.13 20.49
N ASP A 491 -5.39 -7.40 21.34
CA ASP A 491 -4.92 -6.95 22.65
C ASP A 491 -4.83 -8.08 23.70
N ASP A 492 -5.53 -9.19 23.51
CA ASP A 492 -5.50 -10.32 24.43
C ASP A 492 -4.57 -11.46 24.00
N ASN A 493 -3.86 -11.29 22.87
CA ASN A 493 -2.84 -12.21 22.38
C ASN A 493 -1.62 -12.32 23.30
N LEU A 494 -1.29 -11.27 24.01
CA LEU A 494 -0.18 -11.23 24.96
C LEU A 494 -0.69 -10.99 26.37
N LYS A 495 -0.04 -11.62 27.35
CA LYS A 495 -0.28 -11.36 28.78
C LYS A 495 1.01 -11.07 29.53
N ARG A 496 0.85 -10.18 30.50
CA ARG A 496 1.90 -9.89 31.47
C ARG A 496 2.23 -11.16 32.25
N ILE A 497 3.52 -11.45 32.38
CA ILE A 497 4.02 -12.64 33.07
C ILE A 497 3.94 -12.46 34.58
N VAL A 498 3.39 -13.48 35.24
CA VAL A 498 3.43 -13.65 36.69
C VAL A 498 4.69 -14.44 37.04
N LEU A 499 5.63 -13.82 37.76
CA LEU A 499 6.82 -14.51 38.27
C LEU A 499 6.43 -15.34 39.51
N LYS A 500 6.85 -16.63 39.49
CA LYS A 500 6.65 -17.60 40.56
C LYS A 500 7.98 -17.92 41.22
#